data_96b4e57755d444ba00c43660fa69462e
#
_entry.id   96b4e57755d444ba00c43660fa69462e
#
_cell.length_a   1.000
_cell.length_b   1.000
_cell.length_c   1.000
_cell.angle_alpha   90.00
_cell.angle_beta   90.00
_cell.angle_gamma   90.00
#
_symmetry.space_group_name_H-M   'P 1'
#
loop_
_entity.id
_entity.type
_entity.pdbx_description
1 polymer ?
#
loop_
_entity_poly.entity_id
_entity_poly.type
_entity_poly.pdbx_seq_one_letter_code
_entity_poly.pdbx_strand_id
1 'polypeptide(L)'
;MPRTTPRTLTCGLLLTAALTSSGIAQTTPSRAVLPTGMGEAIDRDVARLRAATERLKVSDAAVAAGYTPETNCVQHQPHGAMGIHFNNMALRDATLDVETPEVLVYEKRPDGTLHLNGVEFLVPFTAWTKEEAPSIMGQKLKRADALGFWYLHVWNWTVNPSGLFADWNPDVKC
;
A
#
# COMPACT_ATOMS: atom_id res chain seq x y z
N MET A 1 88.49 -34.38 -6.07
CA MET A 1 87.12 -34.77 -6.56
C MET A 1 86.14 -34.58 -5.39
N PRO A 2 85.34 -33.55 -5.34
CA PRO A 2 84.33 -33.38 -4.31
C PRO A 2 83.01 -33.97 -4.77
N ARG A 3 82.34 -34.72 -3.86
CA ARG A 3 81.04 -35.34 -4.02
C ARG A 3 79.94 -34.28 -3.83
N THR A 4 79.06 -34.13 -4.80
CA THR A 4 77.84 -33.33 -4.71
C THR A 4 76.73 -34.19 -4.21
N THR A 5 76.09 -33.77 -3.13
CA THR A 5 74.84 -34.32 -2.58
C THR A 5 73.63 -33.61 -3.18
N PRO A 6 72.56 -34.30 -3.56
CA PRO A 6 71.31 -33.62 -4.06
C PRO A 6 70.45 -33.10 -2.90
N ARG A 7 70.02 -31.86 -2.98
CA ARG A 7 69.04 -31.22 -2.13
C ARG A 7 67.62 -31.62 -2.60
N THR A 8 66.89 -32.32 -1.75
CA THR A 8 65.49 -32.58 -1.92
C THR A 8 64.65 -31.31 -1.62
N LEU A 9 63.95 -30.80 -2.64
CA LEU A 9 62.93 -29.76 -2.45
C LEU A 9 61.63 -30.42 -1.97
N THR A 10 61.22 -30.12 -0.77
CA THR A 10 59.89 -30.44 -0.24
C THR A 10 58.91 -29.33 -0.68
N CYS A 11 58.01 -29.68 -1.58
CA CYS A 11 56.92 -28.81 -2.01
C CYS A 11 55.81 -28.86 -0.95
N GLY A 12 55.66 -27.81 -0.13
CA GLY A 12 54.59 -27.66 0.83
C GLY A 12 53.32 -27.20 0.15
N LEU A 13 52.30 -28.06 0.15
CA LEU A 13 50.95 -27.75 -0.33
C LEU A 13 50.21 -26.91 0.72
N LEU A 14 50.09 -25.62 0.47
CA LEU A 14 49.23 -24.72 1.29
C LEU A 14 47.79 -24.90 0.86
N LEU A 15 46.99 -25.59 1.70
CA LEU A 15 45.54 -25.64 1.57
C LEU A 15 44.96 -24.33 2.08
N THR A 16 44.51 -23.44 1.18
CA THR A 16 43.71 -22.26 1.54
C THR A 16 42.27 -22.69 1.67
N ALA A 17 41.76 -22.77 2.91
CA ALA A 17 40.37 -22.95 3.19
C ALA A 17 39.61 -21.64 2.87
N ALA A 18 38.82 -21.64 1.81
CA ALA A 18 37.86 -20.56 1.51
C ALA A 18 36.69 -20.65 2.46
N LEU A 19 36.62 -19.74 3.42
CA LEU A 19 35.44 -19.52 4.25
C LEU A 19 34.34 -18.85 3.40
N THR A 20 33.37 -19.64 2.91
CA THR A 20 32.13 -19.11 2.33
C THR A 20 31.26 -18.62 3.47
N SER A 21 31.27 -17.31 3.73
CA SER A 21 30.27 -16.69 4.60
C SER A 21 28.92 -16.67 3.86
N SER A 22 28.03 -17.59 4.25
CA SER A 22 26.62 -17.53 3.88
C SER A 22 26.01 -16.28 4.50
N GLY A 23 25.86 -15.21 3.70
CA GLY A 23 25.14 -14.02 4.11
C GLY A 23 23.68 -14.39 4.35
N ILE A 24 23.29 -14.48 5.62
CA ILE A 24 21.88 -14.50 6.00
C ILE A 24 21.32 -13.14 5.59
N ALA A 25 20.49 -13.12 4.56
CA ALA A 25 19.71 -11.94 4.21
C ALA A 25 18.86 -11.57 5.43
N GLN A 26 19.25 -10.51 6.11
CA GLN A 26 18.42 -9.93 7.17
C GLN A 26 17.19 -9.36 6.50
N THR A 27 16.07 -10.09 6.57
CA THR A 27 14.76 -9.54 6.29
C THR A 27 14.53 -8.43 7.32
N THR A 28 14.61 -7.17 6.88
CA THR A 28 14.20 -6.02 7.68
C THR A 28 12.78 -6.31 8.18
N PRO A 29 12.51 -6.30 9.50
CA PRO A 29 11.17 -6.52 9.98
C PRO A 29 10.27 -5.44 9.38
N SER A 30 9.25 -5.87 8.65
CA SER A 30 8.17 -4.99 8.20
C SER A 30 7.70 -4.22 9.43
N ARG A 31 7.73 -2.89 9.35
CA ARG A 31 7.28 -2.01 10.45
C ARG A 31 5.91 -2.50 10.90
N ALA A 32 5.83 -3.03 12.12
CA ALA A 32 4.62 -3.61 12.66
C ALA A 32 3.47 -2.59 12.50
N VAL A 33 2.44 -3.00 11.77
CA VAL A 33 1.23 -2.20 11.65
C VAL A 33 0.59 -2.19 13.03
N LEU A 34 0.47 -1.01 13.65
CA LEU A 34 -0.20 -0.89 14.93
C LEU A 34 -1.66 -1.34 14.76
N PRO A 35 -2.20 -2.12 15.73
CA PRO A 35 -3.60 -2.53 15.69
C PRO A 35 -4.53 -1.33 15.57
N THR A 36 -5.59 -1.45 14.76
CA THR A 36 -6.58 -0.38 14.55
C THR A 36 -7.48 -0.18 15.78
N GLY A 37 -7.52 -1.16 16.69
CA GLY A 37 -8.48 -1.22 17.80
C GLY A 37 -9.88 -1.70 17.38
N MET A 38 -10.08 -2.06 16.12
CA MET A 38 -11.37 -2.49 15.54
C MET A 38 -11.48 -4.03 15.43
N GLY A 39 -10.48 -4.76 15.92
CA GLY A 39 -10.44 -6.21 15.95
C GLY A 39 -9.54 -6.83 14.88
N GLU A 40 -9.12 -8.08 15.14
CA GLU A 40 -8.11 -8.79 14.35
C GLU A 40 -8.44 -8.95 12.86
N ALA A 41 -9.73 -9.08 12.51
CA ALA A 41 -10.14 -9.21 11.11
C ALA A 41 -9.81 -7.93 10.32
N ILE A 42 -10.14 -6.77 10.87
CA ILE A 42 -9.85 -5.46 10.27
C ILE A 42 -8.35 -5.21 10.27
N ASP A 43 -7.64 -5.57 11.34
CA ASP A 43 -6.18 -5.43 11.41
C ASP A 43 -5.48 -6.25 10.31
N ARG A 44 -5.93 -7.48 10.03
CA ARG A 44 -5.43 -8.31 8.92
C ARG A 44 -5.72 -7.68 7.57
N ASP A 45 -6.92 -7.17 7.36
CA ASP A 45 -7.30 -6.54 6.09
C ASP A 45 -6.51 -5.24 5.85
N VAL A 46 -6.31 -4.41 6.87
CA VAL A 46 -5.45 -3.22 6.78
C VAL A 46 -3.99 -3.60 6.45
N ALA A 47 -3.48 -4.69 7.03
CA ALA A 47 -2.13 -5.16 6.74
C ALA A 47 -2.00 -5.64 5.28
N ARG A 48 -2.99 -6.40 4.76
CA ARG A 48 -3.06 -6.84 3.36
C ARG A 48 -3.15 -5.64 2.41
N LEU A 49 -4.05 -4.69 2.68
CA LEU A 49 -4.23 -3.47 1.92
C LEU A 49 -2.93 -2.66 1.84
N ARG A 50 -2.23 -2.50 2.98
CA ARG A 50 -0.92 -1.82 3.02
C ARG A 50 0.12 -2.54 2.18
N ALA A 51 0.23 -3.86 2.29
CA ALA A 51 1.18 -4.65 1.50
C ALA A 51 0.92 -4.50 -0.01
N ALA A 52 -0.35 -4.55 -0.42
CA ALA A 52 -0.74 -4.40 -1.83
C ALA A 52 -0.49 -2.99 -2.39
N THR A 53 -0.67 -1.96 -1.55
CA THR A 53 -0.56 -0.55 -1.97
C THR A 53 0.79 0.09 -1.64
N GLU A 54 1.75 -0.62 -1.02
CA GLU A 54 3.07 -0.07 -0.64
C GLU A 54 3.80 0.60 -1.82
N ARG A 55 3.87 -0.09 -2.96
CA ARG A 55 4.52 0.44 -4.17
C ARG A 55 3.78 1.64 -4.76
N LEU A 56 2.47 1.74 -4.51
CA LEU A 56 1.60 2.79 -5.04
C LEU A 56 1.74 4.11 -4.26
N LYS A 57 2.54 4.17 -3.20
CA LYS A 57 2.94 5.43 -2.56
C LYS A 57 3.69 6.36 -3.51
N VAL A 58 4.33 5.79 -4.52
CA VAL A 58 4.93 6.54 -5.63
C VAL A 58 3.85 6.72 -6.71
N SER A 59 3.41 7.95 -6.95
CA SER A 59 2.31 8.25 -7.88
C SER A 59 2.55 7.75 -9.31
N ASP A 60 3.80 7.76 -9.78
CA ASP A 60 4.14 7.23 -11.10
C ASP A 60 3.92 5.72 -11.17
N ALA A 61 4.17 4.98 -10.08
CA ALA A 61 3.86 3.55 -10.02
C ALA A 61 2.35 3.29 -10.00
N ALA A 62 1.56 4.19 -9.40
CA ALA A 62 0.11 4.12 -9.46
C ALA A 62 -0.39 4.36 -10.89
N VAL A 63 0.14 5.37 -11.58
CA VAL A 63 -0.19 5.62 -13.00
C VAL A 63 0.17 4.43 -13.88
N ALA A 64 1.35 3.84 -13.69
CA ALA A 64 1.76 2.62 -14.41
C ALA A 64 0.86 1.40 -14.10
N ALA A 65 0.19 1.39 -12.94
CA ALA A 65 -0.79 0.38 -12.55
C ALA A 65 -2.22 0.68 -13.03
N GLY A 66 -2.43 1.73 -13.84
CA GLY A 66 -3.72 2.08 -14.44
C GLY A 66 -4.56 3.08 -13.63
N TYR A 67 -4.01 3.67 -12.58
CA TYR A 67 -4.68 4.73 -11.82
C TYR A 67 -4.42 6.09 -12.46
N THR A 68 -5.46 6.89 -12.62
CA THR A 68 -5.37 8.25 -13.17
C THR A 68 -6.10 9.25 -12.27
N PRO A 69 -5.59 10.48 -12.09
CA PRO A 69 -6.29 11.51 -11.32
C PRO A 69 -7.57 11.92 -12.07
N GLU A 70 -8.71 11.86 -11.42
CA GLU A 70 -10.01 12.32 -11.97
C GLU A 70 -10.45 13.65 -11.40
N THR A 71 -10.04 13.94 -10.15
CA THR A 71 -10.49 15.14 -9.47
C THR A 71 -9.33 15.96 -8.96
N ASN A 72 -9.56 17.26 -8.81
CA ASN A 72 -8.73 18.09 -7.95
C ASN A 72 -8.89 17.64 -6.51
N CYS A 73 -8.10 18.22 -5.60
CA CYS A 73 -8.23 17.92 -4.18
C CYS A 73 -9.65 18.19 -3.67
N VAL A 74 -10.27 17.18 -3.05
CA VAL A 74 -11.64 17.26 -2.54
C VAL A 74 -11.62 17.64 -1.07
N GLN A 75 -12.34 18.71 -0.73
CA GLN A 75 -12.42 19.22 0.65
C GLN A 75 -13.85 19.60 1.04
N HIS A 76 -14.12 19.61 2.34
CA HIS A 76 -15.41 19.99 2.92
C HIS A 76 -15.21 20.68 4.27
N GLN A 77 -15.48 21.97 4.35
CA GLN A 77 -15.42 22.70 5.62
C GLN A 77 -16.69 22.39 6.48
N PRO A 78 -16.51 22.16 7.79
CA PRO A 78 -15.29 22.23 8.59
C PRO A 78 -14.58 20.86 8.76
N HIS A 79 -14.96 19.82 8.00
CA HIS A 79 -14.56 18.43 8.26
C HIS A 79 -13.15 18.06 7.75
N GLY A 80 -12.52 18.94 6.96
CA GLY A 80 -11.20 18.70 6.39
C GLY A 80 -11.24 18.29 4.93
N ALA A 81 -10.35 17.40 4.50
CA ALA A 81 -10.27 16.99 3.11
C ALA A 81 -10.20 15.46 2.96
N MET A 82 -10.50 14.98 1.77
CA MET A 82 -10.20 13.62 1.31
C MET A 82 -8.82 13.58 0.67
N GLY A 83 -8.59 14.47 -0.30
CA GLY A 83 -7.39 14.50 -1.11
C GLY A 83 -7.71 14.46 -2.61
N ILE A 84 -6.71 14.07 -3.41
CA ILE A 84 -6.78 13.89 -4.85
C ILE A 84 -7.05 12.41 -5.13
N HIS A 85 -8.15 12.11 -5.83
CA HIS A 85 -8.54 10.74 -6.17
C HIS A 85 -7.86 10.30 -7.48
N PHE A 86 -7.19 9.16 -7.43
CA PHE A 86 -6.65 8.46 -8.58
C PHE A 86 -7.48 7.21 -8.82
N ASN A 87 -8.21 7.18 -9.92
CA ASN A 87 -9.17 6.13 -10.22
C ASN A 87 -8.62 5.08 -11.18
N ASN A 88 -8.89 3.82 -10.90
CA ASN A 88 -8.67 2.73 -11.85
C ASN A 88 -10.03 2.26 -12.40
N MET A 89 -10.36 2.75 -13.60
CA MET A 89 -11.65 2.47 -14.24
C MET A 89 -11.85 0.98 -14.55
N ALA A 90 -10.77 0.22 -14.75
CA ALA A 90 -10.83 -1.20 -15.05
C ALA A 90 -11.26 -2.05 -13.83
N LEU A 91 -11.16 -1.50 -12.62
CA LEU A 91 -11.56 -2.16 -11.37
C LEU A 91 -13.00 -1.80 -10.94
N ARG A 92 -13.65 -0.86 -11.63
CA ARG A 92 -15.00 -0.39 -11.27
C ARG A 92 -16.08 -1.38 -11.71
N ASP A 93 -16.23 -2.46 -10.98
CA ASP A 93 -17.26 -3.49 -11.20
C ASP A 93 -18.00 -3.84 -9.89
N ALA A 94 -18.62 -5.01 -9.79
CA ALA A 94 -19.28 -5.49 -8.58
C ALA A 94 -18.36 -6.26 -7.61
N THR A 95 -17.08 -6.39 -7.96
CA THR A 95 -16.09 -7.13 -7.16
C THR A 95 -15.40 -6.18 -6.20
N LEU A 96 -15.31 -6.56 -4.93
CA LEU A 96 -14.53 -5.84 -3.93
C LEU A 96 -13.41 -6.74 -3.43
N ASP A 97 -12.17 -6.29 -3.58
CA ASP A 97 -10.98 -6.98 -3.08
C ASP A 97 -10.11 -6.00 -2.29
N VAL A 98 -9.77 -6.38 -1.06
CA VAL A 98 -8.93 -5.58 -0.17
C VAL A 98 -7.59 -5.21 -0.81
N GLU A 99 -7.05 -6.03 -1.70
CA GLU A 99 -5.74 -5.85 -2.31
C GLU A 99 -5.76 -5.02 -3.60
N THR A 100 -6.95 -4.81 -4.18
CA THR A 100 -7.13 -4.08 -5.45
C THR A 100 -8.19 -2.98 -5.34
N PRO A 101 -7.94 -1.93 -4.51
CA PRO A 101 -8.90 -0.84 -4.35
C PRO A 101 -9.10 -0.08 -5.67
N GLU A 102 -10.33 0.37 -5.94
CA GLU A 102 -10.71 1.08 -7.16
C GLU A 102 -10.10 2.49 -7.23
N VAL A 103 -9.82 3.09 -6.06
CA VAL A 103 -9.35 4.48 -5.94
C VAL A 103 -8.21 4.56 -4.93
N LEU A 104 -7.18 5.33 -5.29
CA LEU A 104 -6.11 5.76 -4.37
C LEU A 104 -6.31 7.24 -4.05
N VAL A 105 -6.11 7.63 -2.79
CA VAL A 105 -6.32 9.01 -2.33
C VAL A 105 -5.01 9.62 -1.87
N TYR A 106 -4.56 10.65 -2.57
CA TYR A 106 -3.30 11.34 -2.32
C TYR A 106 -3.50 12.75 -1.77
N GLU A 107 -2.55 13.18 -0.96
CA GLU A 107 -2.37 14.56 -0.54
C GLU A 107 -1.16 15.18 -1.23
N LYS A 108 -1.28 16.40 -1.72
CA LYS A 108 -0.15 17.15 -2.23
C LYS A 108 0.60 17.81 -1.07
N ARG A 109 1.86 17.48 -0.90
CA ARG A 109 2.74 18.04 0.11
C ARG A 109 3.25 19.42 -0.30
N PRO A 110 3.74 20.27 0.65
CA PRO A 110 4.31 21.58 0.34
C PRO A 110 5.47 21.57 -0.66
N ASP A 111 6.23 20.47 -0.71
CA ASP A 111 7.31 20.25 -1.68
C ASP A 111 6.82 19.85 -3.07
N GLY A 112 5.51 19.74 -3.26
CA GLY A 112 4.86 19.35 -4.50
C GLY A 112 4.72 17.84 -4.71
N THR A 113 5.29 17.02 -3.85
CA THR A 113 5.16 15.55 -3.92
C THR A 113 3.76 15.11 -3.51
N LEU A 114 3.35 13.93 -4.02
CA LEU A 114 2.11 13.29 -3.63
C LEU A 114 2.38 12.24 -2.56
N HIS A 115 1.60 12.28 -1.49
CA HIS A 115 1.62 11.30 -0.41
C HIS A 115 0.34 10.49 -0.42
N LEU A 116 0.44 9.17 -0.51
CA LEU A 116 -0.72 8.28 -0.43
C LEU A 116 -1.24 8.30 1.01
N ASN A 117 -2.47 8.77 1.20
CA ASN A 117 -3.14 8.83 2.50
C ASN A 117 -3.97 7.59 2.78
N GLY A 118 -4.66 7.10 1.76
CA GLY A 118 -5.59 6.00 1.88
C GLY A 118 -6.12 5.56 0.53
N VAL A 119 -7.19 4.77 0.58
CA VAL A 119 -7.88 4.25 -0.58
C VAL A 119 -9.39 4.47 -0.46
N GLU A 120 -10.09 4.29 -1.57
CA GLU A 120 -11.55 4.20 -1.59
C GLU A 120 -11.96 2.96 -2.38
N PHE A 121 -12.81 2.13 -1.78
CA PHE A 121 -13.50 1.05 -2.46
C PHE A 121 -14.78 1.62 -3.09
N LEU A 122 -15.04 1.25 -4.35
CA LEU A 122 -16.12 1.86 -5.12
C LEU A 122 -16.83 0.81 -5.98
N VAL A 123 -18.18 0.77 -5.88
CA VAL A 123 -19.03 -0.10 -6.72
C VAL A 123 -20.07 0.77 -7.42
N PRO A 124 -20.10 0.85 -8.76
CA PRO A 124 -21.13 1.56 -9.50
C PRO A 124 -22.52 0.96 -9.24
N PHE A 125 -23.57 1.78 -9.15
CA PHE A 125 -24.94 1.27 -9.00
C PHE A 125 -25.35 0.38 -10.16
N THR A 126 -24.88 0.67 -11.36
CA THR A 126 -25.15 -0.12 -12.57
C THR A 126 -24.54 -1.52 -12.55
N ALA A 127 -23.47 -1.72 -11.75
CA ALA A 127 -22.84 -3.01 -11.59
C ALA A 127 -23.43 -3.83 -10.42
N TRP A 128 -24.09 -3.17 -9.45
CA TRP A 128 -24.60 -3.82 -8.24
C TRP A 128 -26.08 -4.15 -8.37
N THR A 129 -26.40 -5.44 -8.45
CA THR A 129 -27.77 -5.94 -8.65
C THR A 129 -28.45 -6.45 -7.39
N LYS A 130 -27.75 -6.43 -6.23
CA LYS A 130 -28.30 -6.91 -4.96
C LYS A 130 -29.03 -5.78 -4.24
N GLU A 131 -30.04 -6.13 -3.45
CA GLU A 131 -30.81 -5.18 -2.62
C GLU A 131 -29.96 -4.60 -1.50
N GLU A 132 -29.13 -5.45 -0.87
CA GLU A 132 -28.26 -5.05 0.23
C GLU A 132 -27.03 -4.31 -0.28
N ALA A 133 -26.58 -3.31 0.49
CA ALA A 133 -25.35 -2.58 0.19
C ALA A 133 -24.13 -3.53 0.11
N PRO A 134 -23.19 -3.31 -0.82
CA PRO A 134 -21.91 -4.03 -0.82
C PRO A 134 -21.16 -3.80 0.48
N SER A 135 -20.31 -4.75 0.86
CA SER A 135 -19.52 -4.66 2.10
C SER A 135 -18.10 -5.18 1.91
N ILE A 136 -17.15 -4.54 2.56
CA ILE A 136 -15.74 -4.95 2.63
C ILE A 136 -15.17 -4.53 3.99
N MET A 137 -14.18 -5.25 4.50
CA MET A 137 -13.54 -4.97 5.80
C MET A 137 -14.56 -4.84 6.94
N GLY A 138 -15.64 -5.65 6.92
CA GLY A 138 -16.72 -5.60 7.91
C GLY A 138 -17.58 -4.33 7.89
N GLN A 139 -17.41 -3.46 6.88
CA GLN A 139 -18.18 -2.23 6.70
C GLN A 139 -19.12 -2.33 5.49
N LYS A 140 -20.35 -1.85 5.62
CA LYS A 140 -21.22 -1.60 4.47
C LYS A 140 -20.77 -0.31 3.77
N LEU A 141 -20.72 -0.34 2.45
CA LEU A 141 -20.42 0.85 1.66
C LEU A 141 -21.56 1.87 1.80
N LYS A 142 -21.18 3.14 1.76
CA LYS A 142 -22.10 4.27 1.78
C LYS A 142 -22.59 4.57 0.37
N ARG A 143 -23.79 5.16 0.25
CA ARG A 143 -24.33 5.58 -1.05
C ARG A 143 -23.90 7.00 -1.38
N ALA A 144 -23.43 7.20 -2.59
CA ALA A 144 -23.22 8.52 -3.20
C ALA A 144 -24.25 8.71 -4.33
N ASP A 145 -25.50 9.03 -4.00
CA ASP A 145 -26.61 9.06 -4.96
C ASP A 145 -26.36 10.04 -6.12
N ALA A 146 -25.78 11.19 -5.84
CA ALA A 146 -25.46 12.19 -6.86
C ALA A 146 -24.35 11.74 -7.82
N LEU A 147 -23.53 10.75 -7.43
CA LEU A 147 -22.39 10.26 -8.19
C LEU A 147 -22.63 8.86 -8.80
N GLY A 148 -23.68 8.17 -8.37
CA GLY A 148 -24.11 6.90 -8.95
C GLY A 148 -23.31 5.68 -8.49
N PHE A 149 -22.72 5.71 -7.30
CA PHE A 149 -21.92 4.59 -6.79
C PHE A 149 -22.04 4.42 -5.26
N TRP A 150 -21.63 3.23 -4.81
CA TRP A 150 -21.34 2.92 -3.41
C TRP A 150 -19.87 3.14 -3.14
N TYR A 151 -19.49 3.61 -1.94
CA TYR A 151 -18.09 3.88 -1.61
C TYR A 151 -17.75 3.61 -0.14
N LEU A 152 -16.46 3.38 0.12
CA LEU A 152 -15.91 3.30 1.47
C LEU A 152 -14.46 3.83 1.47
N HIS A 153 -14.21 4.91 2.17
CA HIS A 153 -12.86 5.42 2.44
C HIS A 153 -12.15 4.57 3.48
N VAL A 154 -10.84 4.34 3.30
CA VAL A 154 -9.97 3.66 4.26
C VAL A 154 -8.66 4.41 4.38
N TRP A 155 -8.41 5.01 5.55
CA TRP A 155 -7.20 5.79 5.86
C TRP A 155 -6.05 4.87 6.29
N ASN A 156 -5.55 4.04 5.39
CA ASN A 156 -4.56 3.02 5.72
C ASN A 156 -3.12 3.53 5.78
N TRP A 157 -2.81 4.73 5.29
CA TRP A 157 -1.46 5.31 5.27
C TRP A 157 -1.30 6.55 6.14
N THR A 158 -2.36 7.27 6.40
CA THR A 158 -2.41 8.47 7.25
C THR A 158 -3.40 8.24 8.38
N VAL A 159 -3.04 8.64 9.60
CA VAL A 159 -3.98 8.62 10.72
C VAL A 159 -5.09 9.62 10.46
N ASN A 160 -6.34 9.19 10.66
CA ASN A 160 -7.49 10.06 10.64
C ASN A 160 -8.10 10.15 12.05
N PRO A 161 -8.06 11.33 12.70
CA PRO A 161 -8.68 11.50 14.01
C PRO A 161 -10.19 11.20 14.04
N SER A 162 -10.86 11.33 12.88
CA SER A 162 -12.30 11.02 12.74
C SER A 162 -12.57 9.51 12.58
N GLY A 163 -11.52 8.69 12.42
CA GLY A 163 -11.60 7.23 12.32
C GLY A 163 -11.13 6.66 10.99
N LEU A 164 -10.80 5.36 11.00
CA LEU A 164 -10.25 4.62 9.84
C LEU A 164 -11.14 4.70 8.60
N PHE A 165 -12.48 4.70 8.77
CA PHE A 165 -13.48 4.67 7.70
C PHE A 165 -14.27 5.98 7.57
N ALA A 166 -13.76 7.07 8.14
CA ALA A 166 -14.41 8.37 8.01
C ALA A 166 -14.15 8.97 6.62
N ASP A 167 -15.10 9.73 6.09
CA ASP A 167 -14.97 10.34 4.75
C ASP A 167 -13.91 11.43 4.73
N TRP A 168 -13.89 12.26 5.77
CA TRP A 168 -13.05 13.45 5.85
C TRP A 168 -11.96 13.30 6.91
N ASN A 169 -10.79 13.85 6.64
CA ASN A 169 -9.70 13.94 7.59
C ASN A 169 -9.40 15.42 7.90
N PRO A 170 -9.55 15.87 9.14
CA PRO A 170 -9.32 17.26 9.51
C PRO A 170 -7.86 17.70 9.36
N ASP A 171 -6.92 16.73 9.35
CA ASP A 171 -5.49 17.01 9.23
C ASP A 171 -5.00 17.06 7.78
N VAL A 172 -5.80 16.56 6.82
CA VAL A 172 -5.53 16.66 5.38
C VAL A 172 -5.97 18.00 4.84
N LYS A 173 -5.14 18.58 3.99
CA LYS A 173 -5.37 19.89 3.38
C LYS A 173 -5.34 19.80 1.85
N CYS A 174 -6.14 20.63 1.21
CA CYS A 174 -6.04 20.93 -0.21
C CYS A 174 -5.12 22.19 -0.40
#